data_27899aa554b23672f4f5053ec0df2481
#
_entry.id   27899aa554b23672f4f5053ec0df2481
#
_cell.length_a   1.000
_cell.length_b   1.000
_cell.length_c   1.000
_cell.angle_alpha   90.00
_cell.angle_beta   90.00
_cell.angle_gamma   90.00
#
_symmetry.space_group_name_H-M   'P 1'
#
loop_
_entity.id
_entity.type
_entity.pdbx_description
1 polymer ?
#
loop_
_entity_poly.entity_id
_entity_poly.type
_entity_poly.pdbx_seq_one_letter_code
_entity_poly.pdbx_strand_id
1 'polypeptide(L)'
;MEKQVDSDNNAKPIIKEILNPGNKYIELKPGTRVKFHFQTRRANDVRIVDDSKKINKPMELVLGKKFKLEVWEVIVQKMSLNEVAKFTVHKSLCAQYPFISKTLRDIGKKPEERRHCCGMTLQNEGIGYEDLDELLQRPVDLEFIIELISIELPEEYEKERWQMTDDEKMLATHTLRERGNRHYKAHEYAEAEICYRDAVGMIEQLMLKEKPHDDEWQQLASIKTPLLLNYAQCRLIAGDYYAVIEHCNEVLTLDPRNVKALFRRAKAHAGAWNPAQARRDFIDALGLDGTLKSTVARELKAIEEQQHERNVQDRIHMQKLF
;
A
#
# COMPACT_ATOMS: atom_id res chain seq x y z
N MET A 1 53.59 -32.91 -12.16
CA MET A 1 53.33 -31.49 -12.46
C MET A 1 51.97 -31.17 -11.86
N GLU A 2 51.98 -30.88 -10.55
CA GLU A 2 50.82 -30.46 -9.81
C GLU A 2 50.55 -28.97 -10.11
N LYS A 3 49.33 -28.69 -10.57
CA LYS A 3 48.88 -27.31 -10.67
C LYS A 3 48.46 -26.82 -9.30
N GLN A 4 49.27 -25.95 -8.72
CA GLN A 4 48.87 -25.12 -7.60
C GLN A 4 47.60 -24.34 -7.99
N VAL A 5 46.55 -24.56 -7.27
CA VAL A 5 45.34 -23.71 -7.27
C VAL A 5 45.64 -22.59 -6.30
N ASP A 6 45.79 -21.37 -6.83
CA ASP A 6 45.95 -20.16 -6.05
C ASP A 6 44.73 -19.95 -5.16
N SER A 7 44.93 -20.15 -3.86
CA SER A 7 44.01 -19.86 -2.78
C SER A 7 44.24 -18.45 -2.23
N ASP A 8 44.00 -17.41 -3.04
CA ASP A 8 43.99 -16.02 -2.60
C ASP A 8 42.64 -15.40 -2.89
N ASN A 9 41.69 -15.60 -1.99
CA ASN A 9 40.49 -14.78 -1.98
C ASN A 9 39.91 -14.61 -0.57
N ASN A 10 40.73 -14.13 0.38
CA ASN A 10 40.28 -13.71 1.71
C ASN A 10 40.11 -12.17 1.77
N ALA A 11 39.73 -11.54 0.66
CA ALA A 11 39.37 -10.13 0.64
C ALA A 11 38.01 -9.97 1.28
N LYS A 12 37.91 -9.14 2.34
CA LYS A 12 36.63 -8.82 2.99
C LYS A 12 35.69 -8.23 1.93
N PRO A 13 34.48 -8.75 1.74
CA PRO A 13 33.58 -8.33 0.68
C PRO A 13 33.09 -6.88 0.86
N ILE A 14 33.27 -6.30 2.05
CA ILE A 14 32.94 -4.89 2.39
C ILE A 14 34.08 -4.36 3.28
N ILE A 15 34.71 -3.28 2.83
CA ILE A 15 35.74 -2.55 3.58
C ILE A 15 35.19 -1.20 3.96
N LYS A 16 35.23 -0.84 5.27
CA LYS A 16 34.79 0.44 5.81
C LYS A 16 35.99 1.34 6.11
N GLU A 17 35.90 2.60 5.69
CA GLU A 17 36.80 3.69 6.05
C GLU A 17 35.98 4.85 6.62
N ILE A 18 36.21 5.24 7.86
CA ILE A 18 35.48 6.34 8.50
C ILE A 18 36.10 7.66 8.05
N LEU A 19 35.29 8.52 7.41
CA LEU A 19 35.72 9.84 6.96
C LEU A 19 35.40 10.92 8.01
N ASN A 20 34.26 10.81 8.69
CA ASN A 20 33.87 11.65 9.81
C ASN A 20 33.17 10.80 10.85
N PRO A 21 33.66 10.70 12.09
CA PRO A 21 33.04 9.88 13.13
C PRO A 21 31.66 10.45 13.48
N GLY A 22 30.73 9.53 13.75
CA GLY A 22 29.40 9.87 14.20
C GLY A 22 29.35 10.19 15.69
N ASN A 23 28.16 10.58 16.15
CA ASN A 23 27.96 11.02 17.54
C ASN A 23 27.56 9.87 18.47
N LYS A 24 26.72 8.95 18.01
CA LYS A 24 26.13 7.89 18.81
C LYS A 24 25.91 6.64 17.97
N TYR A 25 26.41 5.51 18.48
CA TYR A 25 26.04 4.20 17.93
C TYR A 25 24.71 3.76 18.55
N ILE A 26 23.79 3.33 17.69
CA ILE A 26 22.49 2.76 18.07
C ILE A 26 22.39 1.41 17.38
N GLU A 27 22.10 0.36 18.15
CA GLU A 27 21.87 -0.96 17.57
C GLU A 27 20.57 -0.95 16.74
N LEU A 28 20.70 -1.22 15.46
CA LEU A 28 19.58 -1.16 14.51
C LEU A 28 18.89 -2.51 14.43
N LYS A 29 17.60 -2.54 14.79
CA LYS A 29 16.74 -3.73 14.72
C LYS A 29 16.04 -3.81 13.36
N PRO A 30 15.57 -5.02 12.95
CA PRO A 30 14.65 -5.11 11.80
C PRO A 30 13.43 -4.18 11.97
N GLY A 31 13.07 -3.48 10.92
CA GLY A 31 12.02 -2.47 10.95
C GLY A 31 12.49 -1.07 11.32
N THR A 32 13.75 -0.86 11.70
CA THR A 32 14.31 0.48 11.90
C THR A 32 14.32 1.25 10.57
N ARG A 33 13.84 2.48 10.57
CA ARG A 33 13.90 3.40 9.44
C ARG A 33 15.14 4.24 9.53
N VAL A 34 15.94 4.29 8.46
CA VAL A 34 17.13 5.12 8.38
C VAL A 34 17.05 6.04 7.17
N LYS A 35 17.54 7.28 7.33
CA LYS A 35 17.73 8.24 6.25
C LYS A 35 19.21 8.56 6.11
N PHE A 36 19.70 8.53 4.89
CA PHE A 36 21.10 8.78 4.60
C PHE A 36 21.29 9.43 3.24
N HIS A 37 22.33 10.23 3.10
CA HIS A 37 22.86 10.61 1.82
C HIS A 37 23.89 9.59 1.36
N PHE A 38 23.95 9.39 0.06
CA PHE A 38 24.95 8.53 -0.55
C PHE A 38 25.55 9.16 -1.81
N GLN A 39 26.81 8.84 -2.04
CA GLN A 39 27.50 9.09 -3.31
C GLN A 39 28.12 7.77 -3.76
N THR A 40 27.89 7.39 -5.00
CA THR A 40 28.45 6.16 -5.57
C THR A 40 29.54 6.48 -6.58
N ARG A 41 30.65 5.75 -6.50
CA ARG A 41 31.78 5.80 -7.44
C ARG A 41 32.18 4.38 -7.84
N ARG A 42 32.82 4.24 -8.97
CA ARG A 42 33.55 3.00 -9.29
C ARG A 42 34.85 2.97 -8.47
N ALA A 43 35.24 1.81 -7.96
CA ALA A 43 36.48 1.67 -7.23
C ALA A 43 37.64 2.11 -8.14
N ASN A 44 38.55 2.90 -7.58
CA ASN A 44 39.70 3.48 -8.27
C ASN A 44 39.35 4.45 -9.42
N ASP A 45 38.12 4.97 -9.47
CA ASP A 45 37.71 6.00 -10.44
C ASP A 45 37.19 7.24 -9.70
N VAL A 46 37.52 8.42 -10.22
CA VAL A 46 37.09 9.71 -9.63
C VAL A 46 35.63 10.06 -10.05
N ARG A 47 35.15 9.41 -11.11
CA ARG A 47 33.80 9.69 -11.66
C ARG A 47 32.69 9.25 -10.71
N ILE A 48 31.81 10.19 -10.42
CA ILE A 48 30.62 9.96 -9.60
C ILE A 48 29.54 9.37 -10.50
N VAL A 49 29.00 8.21 -10.11
CA VAL A 49 27.88 7.56 -10.78
C VAL A 49 26.57 8.19 -10.30
N ASP A 50 26.37 8.27 -8.98
CA ASP A 50 25.19 8.89 -8.37
C ASP A 50 25.57 9.71 -7.15
N ASP A 51 24.77 10.77 -6.88
CA ASP A 51 24.96 11.64 -5.72
C ASP A 51 23.60 12.17 -5.25
N SER A 52 23.12 11.65 -4.13
CA SER A 52 21.83 12.05 -3.55
C SER A 52 21.83 13.47 -3.00
N LYS A 53 23.00 14.04 -2.67
CA LYS A 53 23.12 15.46 -2.24
C LYS A 53 22.86 16.44 -3.39
N LYS A 54 23.27 16.09 -4.61
CA LYS A 54 23.01 16.95 -5.78
C LYS A 54 21.54 17.15 -6.08
N ILE A 55 20.73 16.13 -5.82
CA ILE A 55 19.27 16.18 -6.00
C ILE A 55 18.54 16.56 -4.71
N ASN A 56 19.28 16.83 -3.63
CA ASN A 56 18.77 17.15 -2.29
C ASN A 56 17.69 16.19 -1.80
N LYS A 57 17.86 14.90 -2.10
CA LYS A 57 16.90 13.85 -1.73
C LYS A 57 17.64 12.70 -1.05
N PRO A 58 17.61 12.64 0.30
CA PRO A 58 18.19 11.53 1.03
C PRO A 58 17.45 10.21 0.69
N MET A 59 18.20 9.11 0.78
CA MET A 59 17.62 7.77 0.71
C MET A 59 16.96 7.42 2.03
N GLU A 60 15.75 6.87 1.95
CA GLU A 60 15.06 6.26 3.07
C GLU A 60 15.04 4.75 2.91
N LEU A 61 15.40 4.02 3.96
CA LEU A 61 15.51 2.57 3.98
C LEU A 61 14.90 2.03 5.28
N VAL A 62 14.12 0.94 5.17
CA VAL A 62 13.62 0.19 6.32
C VAL A 62 14.32 -1.14 6.37
N LEU A 63 15.03 -1.39 7.46
CA LEU A 63 15.86 -2.58 7.63
C LEU A 63 15.03 -3.88 7.66
N GLY A 64 15.57 -4.92 7.06
CA GLY A 64 14.94 -6.24 6.97
C GLY A 64 13.91 -6.40 5.86
N LYS A 65 13.63 -5.36 5.06
CA LYS A 65 12.67 -5.43 3.94
C LYS A 65 13.33 -5.74 2.60
N LYS A 66 14.64 -5.60 2.48
CA LYS A 66 15.44 -5.88 1.26
C LYS A 66 14.88 -5.19 -0.01
N PHE A 67 14.25 -4.04 0.17
CA PHE A 67 13.49 -3.36 -0.90
C PHE A 67 14.37 -2.58 -1.87
N LYS A 68 15.60 -2.26 -1.46
CA LYS A 68 16.61 -1.57 -2.26
C LYS A 68 17.83 -2.47 -2.42
N LEU A 69 19.02 -1.91 -2.39
CA LEU A 69 20.27 -2.67 -2.45
C LEU A 69 20.52 -3.34 -1.08
N GLU A 70 20.53 -4.67 -1.03
CA GLU A 70 20.71 -5.41 0.23
C GLU A 70 21.97 -5.01 0.99
N VAL A 71 23.05 -4.72 0.26
CA VAL A 71 24.31 -4.31 0.88
C VAL A 71 24.20 -2.98 1.63
N TRP A 72 23.27 -2.10 1.27
CA TRP A 72 23.04 -0.87 2.02
C TRP A 72 22.47 -1.14 3.42
N GLU A 73 21.61 -2.16 3.57
CA GLU A 73 21.14 -2.57 4.91
C GLU A 73 22.29 -3.03 5.79
N VAL A 74 23.25 -3.78 5.21
CA VAL A 74 24.46 -4.25 5.93
C VAL A 74 25.40 -3.08 6.28
N ILE A 75 25.55 -2.13 5.40
CA ILE A 75 26.44 -0.97 5.57
C ILE A 75 25.94 -0.07 6.69
N VAL A 76 24.65 0.34 6.65
CA VAL A 76 24.10 1.30 7.61
C VAL A 76 24.06 0.73 9.05
N GLN A 77 23.92 -0.59 9.20
CA GLN A 77 24.01 -1.25 10.51
C GLN A 77 25.39 -1.14 11.17
N LYS A 78 26.43 -0.81 10.39
CA LYS A 78 27.81 -0.62 10.87
C LYS A 78 28.14 0.86 11.10
N MET A 79 27.15 1.76 11.07
CA MET A 79 27.36 3.19 11.18
C MET A 79 26.74 3.76 12.44
N SER A 80 27.35 4.84 12.92
CA SER A 80 26.79 5.69 13.98
C SER A 80 25.97 6.84 13.38
N LEU A 81 25.07 7.41 14.18
CA LEU A 81 24.30 8.59 13.76
C LEU A 81 25.26 9.77 13.44
N ASN A 82 25.01 10.46 12.34
CA ASN A 82 25.85 11.54 11.78
C ASN A 82 27.25 11.11 11.34
N GLU A 83 27.51 9.82 11.19
CA GLU A 83 28.77 9.31 10.64
C GLU A 83 28.79 9.48 9.13
N VAL A 84 29.97 9.86 8.61
CA VAL A 84 30.28 9.77 7.18
C VAL A 84 31.36 8.72 7.00
N ALA A 85 31.05 7.68 6.21
CA ALA A 85 32.00 6.62 5.94
C ALA A 85 31.99 6.22 4.46
N LYS A 86 33.16 5.80 3.97
CA LYS A 86 33.35 5.22 2.65
C LYS A 86 33.36 3.69 2.79
N PHE A 87 32.58 3.02 1.95
CA PHE A 87 32.52 1.58 1.88
C PHE A 87 32.92 1.12 0.49
N THR A 88 34.02 0.36 0.41
CA THR A 88 34.39 -0.33 -0.82
C THR A 88 33.73 -1.70 -0.80
N VAL A 89 32.87 -1.97 -1.78
CA VAL A 89 32.00 -3.14 -1.85
C VAL A 89 32.34 -3.95 -3.09
N HIS A 90 32.57 -5.24 -2.88
CA HIS A 90 32.89 -6.16 -3.98
C HIS A 90 31.74 -6.27 -4.98
N LYS A 91 32.06 -6.33 -6.26
CA LYS A 91 31.09 -6.37 -7.39
C LYS A 91 30.00 -7.42 -7.26
N SER A 92 30.27 -8.57 -6.63
CA SER A 92 29.25 -9.63 -6.42
C SER A 92 28.06 -9.19 -5.57
N LEU A 93 28.24 -8.19 -4.67
CA LEU A 93 27.19 -7.63 -3.84
C LEU A 93 26.50 -6.41 -4.48
N CYS A 94 27.00 -5.94 -5.61
CA CYS A 94 26.53 -4.75 -6.30
C CYS A 94 25.83 -5.05 -7.64
N ALA A 95 25.59 -6.31 -7.97
CA ALA A 95 25.04 -6.71 -9.28
C ALA A 95 23.68 -6.04 -9.62
N GLN A 96 22.86 -5.76 -8.62
CA GLN A 96 21.55 -5.10 -8.79
C GLN A 96 21.65 -3.56 -8.80
N TYR A 97 22.80 -2.99 -8.49
CA TYR A 97 22.96 -1.54 -8.36
C TYR A 97 22.52 -0.75 -9.62
N PRO A 98 22.88 -1.15 -10.86
CA PRO A 98 22.48 -0.41 -12.06
C PRO A 98 20.95 -0.26 -12.21
N PHE A 99 20.17 -1.29 -11.86
CA PHE A 99 18.69 -1.24 -11.91
C PHE A 99 18.09 -0.34 -10.84
N ILE A 100 18.70 -0.36 -9.65
CA ILE A 100 18.28 0.50 -8.55
C ILE A 100 18.59 1.95 -8.87
N SER A 101 19.81 2.25 -9.35
CA SER A 101 20.22 3.58 -9.79
C SER A 101 19.30 4.11 -10.89
N LYS A 102 19.01 3.30 -11.92
CA LYS A 102 18.02 3.66 -12.94
C LYS A 102 16.68 4.06 -12.35
N THR A 103 16.14 3.24 -11.44
CA THR A 103 14.86 3.53 -10.78
C THR A 103 14.89 4.86 -10.03
N LEU A 104 15.99 5.16 -9.35
CA LEU A 104 16.16 6.43 -8.62
C LEU A 104 16.24 7.63 -9.57
N ARG A 105 16.97 7.51 -10.69
CA ARG A 105 17.07 8.56 -11.71
C ARG A 105 15.75 8.80 -12.45
N ASP A 106 14.91 7.77 -12.57
CA ASP A 106 13.62 7.85 -13.27
C ASP A 106 12.47 8.38 -12.37
N ILE A 107 12.64 8.52 -11.05
CA ILE A 107 11.59 9.00 -10.14
C ILE A 107 11.05 10.39 -10.54
N GLY A 108 11.90 11.29 -11.08
CA GLY A 108 11.51 12.63 -11.50
C GLY A 108 11.00 12.75 -12.94
N LYS A 109 11.05 11.66 -13.73
CA LYS A 109 10.69 11.68 -15.14
C LYS A 109 9.21 11.34 -15.35
N LYS A 110 8.61 11.92 -16.39
CA LYS A 110 7.26 11.56 -16.84
C LYS A 110 7.24 10.09 -17.31
N PRO A 111 6.09 9.39 -17.21
CA PRO A 111 5.97 7.99 -17.65
C PRO A 111 6.46 7.76 -19.09
N GLU A 112 6.21 8.70 -19.98
CA GLU A 112 6.59 8.67 -21.41
C GLU A 112 8.12 8.76 -21.63
N GLU A 113 8.85 9.34 -20.68
CA GLU A 113 10.30 9.50 -20.71
C GLU A 113 11.04 8.32 -20.08
N ARG A 114 10.31 7.40 -19.44
CA ARG A 114 10.86 6.22 -18.77
C ARG A 114 11.00 5.08 -19.76
N ARG A 115 12.22 4.59 -19.99
CA ARG A 115 12.42 3.40 -20.82
C ARG A 115 11.98 2.14 -20.07
N HIS A 116 11.14 1.34 -20.71
CA HIS A 116 10.76 0.03 -20.19
C HIS A 116 11.94 -0.95 -20.30
N CYS A 117 12.27 -1.63 -19.18
CA CYS A 117 13.27 -2.69 -19.14
C CYS A 117 12.59 -4.07 -19.22
N CYS A 118 12.04 -4.42 -20.38
CA CYS A 118 11.71 -5.84 -20.62
C CYS A 118 12.98 -6.59 -21.07
N GLY A 119 13.02 -7.91 -20.91
CA GLY A 119 14.23 -8.71 -21.19
C GLY A 119 14.79 -8.54 -22.60
N MET A 120 13.93 -8.34 -23.62
CA MET A 120 14.37 -8.11 -25.03
C MET A 120 14.97 -6.71 -25.21
N THR A 121 14.41 -5.68 -24.59
CA THR A 121 14.93 -4.31 -24.65
C THR A 121 16.28 -4.22 -23.94
N LEU A 122 16.44 -4.94 -22.82
CA LEU A 122 17.68 -4.97 -22.06
C LEU A 122 18.85 -5.53 -22.86
N GLN A 123 18.61 -6.57 -23.69
CA GLN A 123 19.65 -7.18 -24.53
C GLN A 123 20.07 -6.30 -25.71
N ASN A 124 19.15 -5.50 -26.27
CA ASN A 124 19.39 -4.74 -27.50
C ASN A 124 19.74 -3.27 -27.23
N GLU A 125 19.18 -2.64 -26.21
CA GLU A 125 19.25 -1.19 -26.00
C GLU A 125 19.79 -0.78 -24.61
N GLY A 126 20.10 -1.77 -23.73
CA GLY A 126 20.52 -1.51 -22.37
C GLY A 126 19.40 -0.95 -21.48
N ILE A 127 19.76 -0.37 -20.33
CA ILE A 127 18.83 0.24 -19.38
C ILE A 127 18.59 1.74 -19.63
N GLY A 128 19.30 2.32 -20.61
CA GLY A 128 19.12 3.68 -21.08
C GLY A 128 19.96 4.75 -20.38
N TYR A 129 21.02 4.32 -19.69
CA TYR A 129 22.07 5.17 -19.14
C TYR A 129 23.41 4.52 -19.42
N GLU A 130 24.24 5.18 -20.22
CA GLU A 130 25.51 4.64 -20.72
C GLU A 130 26.48 4.18 -19.61
N ASP A 131 26.57 4.97 -18.53
CA ASP A 131 27.39 4.66 -17.35
C ASP A 131 26.91 3.42 -16.59
N LEU A 132 25.60 3.17 -16.55
CA LEU A 132 25.00 1.99 -15.91
C LEU A 132 25.04 0.77 -16.84
N ASP A 133 24.92 0.96 -18.15
CA ASP A 133 25.06 -0.09 -19.15
C ASP A 133 26.48 -0.62 -19.16
N GLU A 134 27.47 0.27 -19.00
CA GLU A 134 28.89 -0.12 -18.85
C GLU A 134 29.12 -0.95 -17.57
N LEU A 135 28.47 -0.58 -16.44
CA LEU A 135 28.54 -1.35 -15.20
C LEU A 135 27.90 -2.74 -15.31
N LEU A 136 26.84 -2.89 -16.11
CA LEU A 136 26.21 -4.19 -16.39
C LEU A 136 27.12 -5.08 -17.22
N GLN A 137 27.75 -4.52 -18.26
CA GLN A 137 28.62 -5.27 -19.14
C GLN A 137 29.97 -5.64 -18.48
N ARG A 138 30.49 -4.74 -17.65
CA ARG A 138 31.79 -4.88 -16.97
C ARG A 138 31.64 -4.56 -15.49
N PRO A 139 31.13 -5.51 -14.66
CA PRO A 139 30.97 -5.29 -13.23
C PRO A 139 32.29 -5.02 -12.53
N VAL A 140 32.39 -3.91 -11.81
CA VAL A 140 33.52 -3.51 -10.99
C VAL A 140 33.08 -3.30 -9.54
N ASP A 141 34.03 -3.27 -8.62
CA ASP A 141 33.76 -2.92 -7.23
C ASP A 141 33.25 -1.47 -7.15
N LEU A 142 32.34 -1.21 -6.24
CA LEU A 142 31.77 0.13 -6.05
C LEU A 142 32.19 0.70 -4.69
N GLU A 143 32.43 2.01 -4.69
CA GLU A 143 32.61 2.79 -3.48
C GLU A 143 31.33 3.57 -3.16
N PHE A 144 30.81 3.38 -1.95
CA PHE A 144 29.67 4.14 -1.42
C PHE A 144 30.17 5.05 -0.29
N ILE A 145 30.06 6.36 -0.49
CA ILE A 145 30.25 7.33 0.60
C ILE A 145 28.87 7.59 1.16
N ILE A 146 28.65 7.21 2.40
CA ILE A 146 27.33 7.30 3.07
C ILE A 146 27.45 8.24 4.27
N GLU A 147 26.47 9.13 4.41
CA GLU A 147 26.24 9.98 5.56
C GLU A 147 24.91 9.62 6.20
N LEU A 148 24.94 9.03 7.39
CA LEU A 148 23.74 8.60 8.11
C LEU A 148 23.12 9.79 8.86
N ILE A 149 21.93 10.25 8.40
CA ILE A 149 21.29 11.48 8.88
C ILE A 149 20.37 11.22 10.05
N SER A 150 19.51 10.20 9.95
CA SER A 150 18.55 9.89 11.02
C SER A 150 18.31 8.40 11.16
N ILE A 151 18.01 8.03 12.38
CA ILE A 151 17.61 6.67 12.78
C ILE A 151 16.31 6.83 13.53
N GLU A 152 15.26 6.12 13.09
CA GLU A 152 13.95 6.06 13.75
C GLU A 152 13.69 4.58 14.08
N LEU A 153 13.63 4.24 15.37
CA LEU A 153 13.34 2.87 15.80
C LEU A 153 11.90 2.47 15.48
N PRO A 154 11.58 1.18 15.37
CA PRO A 154 10.24 0.72 15.03
C PRO A 154 9.14 1.23 15.97
N GLU A 155 9.50 1.57 17.21
CA GLU A 155 8.62 2.11 18.23
C GLU A 155 8.42 3.64 18.12
N GLU A 156 9.27 4.34 17.35
CA GLU A 156 9.31 5.81 17.26
C GLU A 156 8.50 6.36 16.08
N TYR A 157 8.04 5.50 15.17
CA TYR A 157 7.27 5.93 14.01
C TYR A 157 6.06 5.01 13.74
N GLU A 158 5.02 5.57 13.15
CA GLU A 158 3.86 4.81 12.68
C GLU A 158 4.26 4.03 11.42
N LYS A 159 4.15 2.69 11.49
CA LYS A 159 4.53 1.81 10.39
C LYS A 159 3.57 1.96 9.22
N GLU A 160 4.14 2.12 8.03
CA GLU A 160 3.37 2.01 6.80
C GLU A 160 2.76 0.61 6.65
N ARG A 161 1.58 0.50 6.05
CA ARG A 161 0.85 -0.79 5.89
C ARG A 161 1.69 -1.91 5.28
N TRP A 162 2.57 -1.57 4.33
CA TRP A 162 3.46 -2.54 3.66
C TRP A 162 4.61 -3.05 4.56
N GLN A 163 4.90 -2.36 5.65
CA GLN A 163 5.92 -2.73 6.62
C GLN A 163 5.38 -3.67 7.70
N MET A 164 4.05 -3.67 7.92
CA MET A 164 3.39 -4.45 8.96
C MET A 164 3.45 -5.95 8.66
N THR A 165 3.68 -6.75 9.71
CA THR A 165 3.46 -8.19 9.68
C THR A 165 1.96 -8.51 9.63
N ASP A 166 1.61 -9.78 9.40
CA ASP A 166 0.21 -10.18 9.34
C ASP A 166 -0.49 -10.02 10.70
N ASP A 167 0.20 -10.35 11.80
CA ASP A 167 -0.30 -10.14 13.17
C ASP A 167 -0.49 -8.65 13.47
N GLU A 168 0.46 -7.80 13.05
CA GLU A 168 0.35 -6.35 13.20
C GLU A 168 -0.83 -5.77 12.40
N LYS A 169 -1.10 -6.29 11.18
CA LYS A 169 -2.26 -5.91 10.39
C LYS A 169 -3.57 -6.32 11.06
N MET A 170 -3.64 -7.52 11.64
CA MET A 170 -4.80 -7.98 12.41
C MET A 170 -5.07 -7.09 13.62
N LEU A 171 -4.03 -6.79 14.40
CA LEU A 171 -4.16 -5.89 15.56
C LEU A 171 -4.58 -4.49 15.15
N ALA A 172 -3.98 -3.93 14.09
CA ALA A 172 -4.34 -2.63 13.55
C ALA A 172 -5.78 -2.59 13.04
N THR A 173 -6.26 -3.68 12.42
CA THR A 173 -7.66 -3.82 11.99
C THR A 173 -8.62 -3.70 13.17
N HIS A 174 -8.35 -4.39 14.28
CA HIS A 174 -9.17 -4.28 15.49
C HIS A 174 -9.16 -2.86 16.07
N THR A 175 -8.00 -2.25 16.15
CA THR A 175 -7.84 -0.87 16.64
C THR A 175 -8.59 0.14 15.78
N LEU A 176 -8.49 0.01 14.45
CA LEU A 176 -9.20 0.86 13.49
C LEU A 176 -10.72 0.69 13.59
N ARG A 177 -11.20 -0.55 13.74
CA ARG A 177 -12.64 -0.82 13.95
C ARG A 177 -13.16 -0.12 15.20
N GLU A 178 -12.45 -0.22 16.32
CA GLU A 178 -12.86 0.43 17.58
C GLU A 178 -12.81 1.95 17.46
N ARG A 179 -11.78 2.51 16.81
CA ARG A 179 -11.68 3.94 16.54
C ARG A 179 -12.82 4.41 15.65
N GLY A 180 -13.10 3.68 14.55
CA GLY A 180 -14.23 3.96 13.68
C GLY A 180 -15.58 3.92 14.40
N ASN A 181 -15.78 2.95 15.29
CA ASN A 181 -16.99 2.87 16.11
C ASN A 181 -17.14 4.06 17.07
N ARG A 182 -16.03 4.59 17.62
CA ARG A 182 -16.05 5.81 18.46
C ARG A 182 -16.43 7.03 17.65
N HIS A 183 -15.80 7.25 16.49
CA HIS A 183 -16.13 8.34 15.58
C HIS A 183 -17.59 8.26 15.10
N TYR A 184 -18.07 7.07 14.74
CA TYR A 184 -19.45 6.88 14.33
C TYR A 184 -20.45 7.27 15.44
N LYS A 185 -20.19 6.88 16.70
CA LYS A 185 -21.01 7.28 17.85
C LYS A 185 -20.95 8.79 18.13
N ALA A 186 -19.84 9.45 17.80
CA ALA A 186 -19.67 10.90 17.89
C ALA A 186 -20.29 11.66 16.70
N HIS A 187 -20.92 10.96 15.76
CA HIS A 187 -21.46 11.50 14.49
C HIS A 187 -20.40 12.07 13.54
N GLU A 188 -19.12 11.71 13.74
CA GLU A 188 -17.97 12.05 12.90
C GLU A 188 -17.86 10.98 11.78
N TYR A 189 -18.81 11.01 10.84
CA TYR A 189 -18.96 9.93 9.86
C TYR A 189 -17.83 9.85 8.83
N ALA A 190 -17.19 10.98 8.52
CA ALA A 190 -16.05 11.01 7.61
C ALA A 190 -14.81 10.33 8.22
N GLU A 191 -14.52 10.60 9.49
CA GLU A 191 -13.43 9.98 10.24
C GLU A 191 -13.70 8.49 10.48
N ALA A 192 -14.96 8.13 10.77
CA ALA A 192 -15.38 6.74 10.90
C ALA A 192 -15.17 5.97 9.57
N GLU A 193 -15.54 6.59 8.46
CA GLU A 193 -15.37 6.04 7.10
C GLU A 193 -13.90 5.71 6.82
N ILE A 194 -12.98 6.65 7.09
CA ILE A 194 -11.54 6.45 6.89
C ILE A 194 -11.05 5.24 7.69
N CYS A 195 -11.45 5.14 8.97
CA CYS A 195 -11.06 4.03 9.82
C CYS A 195 -11.55 2.68 9.29
N TYR A 196 -12.83 2.58 8.87
CA TYR A 196 -13.37 1.33 8.35
C TYR A 196 -12.77 0.95 7.00
N ARG A 197 -12.58 1.91 6.08
CA ARG A 197 -11.92 1.69 4.79
C ARG A 197 -10.51 1.14 4.97
N ASP A 198 -9.75 1.73 5.88
CA ASP A 198 -8.37 1.33 6.15
C ASP A 198 -8.32 -0.07 6.77
N ALA A 199 -9.26 -0.39 7.66
CA ALA A 199 -9.39 -1.73 8.23
C ALA A 199 -9.76 -2.78 7.17
N VAL A 200 -10.69 -2.47 6.26
CA VAL A 200 -11.05 -3.35 5.12
C VAL A 200 -9.83 -3.63 4.25
N GLY A 201 -9.07 -2.58 3.87
CA GLY A 201 -7.88 -2.75 3.03
C GLY A 201 -6.78 -3.60 3.67
N MET A 202 -6.66 -3.61 5.01
CA MET A 202 -5.73 -4.51 5.70
C MET A 202 -6.17 -5.97 5.63
N ILE A 203 -7.45 -6.25 5.86
CA ILE A 203 -8.00 -7.61 5.75
C ILE A 203 -7.89 -8.11 4.32
N GLU A 204 -8.16 -7.29 3.32
CA GLU A 204 -8.02 -7.66 1.90
C GLU A 204 -6.59 -8.08 1.55
N GLN A 205 -5.58 -7.37 2.06
CA GLN A 205 -4.19 -7.76 1.87
C GLN A 205 -3.85 -9.13 2.52
N LEU A 206 -4.47 -9.45 3.66
CA LEU A 206 -4.32 -10.77 4.28
C LEU A 206 -5.02 -11.84 3.44
N MET A 207 -6.25 -11.59 3.01
CA MET A 207 -7.03 -12.51 2.17
C MET A 207 -6.35 -12.85 0.83
N LEU A 208 -5.55 -11.92 0.27
CA LEU A 208 -4.78 -12.19 -0.97
C LEU A 208 -3.71 -13.27 -0.82
N LYS A 209 -3.31 -13.60 0.40
CA LYS A 209 -2.33 -14.65 0.68
C LYS A 209 -2.97 -16.03 0.85
N GLU A 210 -4.25 -16.06 1.10
CA GLU A 210 -5.01 -17.26 1.36
C GLU A 210 -5.70 -17.76 0.10
N LYS A 211 -5.94 -19.08 0.05
CA LYS A 211 -6.70 -19.67 -1.04
C LYS A 211 -8.18 -19.34 -0.86
N PRO A 212 -8.85 -18.81 -1.90
CA PRO A 212 -10.26 -18.47 -1.81
C PRO A 212 -11.12 -19.62 -1.31
N HIS A 213 -11.97 -19.34 -0.31
CA HIS A 213 -12.93 -20.24 0.30
C HIS A 213 -12.37 -21.34 1.22
N ASP A 214 -11.07 -21.34 1.55
CA ASP A 214 -10.56 -22.18 2.63
C ASP A 214 -10.89 -21.60 4.03
N ASP A 215 -10.52 -22.29 5.10
CA ASP A 215 -10.92 -21.93 6.46
C ASP A 215 -10.32 -20.61 6.91
N GLU A 216 -9.07 -20.32 6.58
CA GLU A 216 -8.37 -19.10 6.89
C GLU A 216 -8.99 -17.91 6.13
N TRP A 217 -9.25 -18.09 4.85
CA TRP A 217 -9.94 -17.09 4.04
C TRP A 217 -11.35 -16.78 4.58
N GLN A 218 -12.11 -17.80 4.99
CA GLN A 218 -13.45 -17.64 5.57
C GLN A 218 -13.42 -16.91 6.91
N GLN A 219 -12.42 -17.17 7.76
CA GLN A 219 -12.22 -16.42 8.99
C GLN A 219 -11.98 -14.93 8.70
N LEU A 220 -11.11 -14.60 7.76
CA LEU A 220 -10.86 -13.22 7.34
C LEU A 220 -12.12 -12.57 6.75
N ALA A 221 -12.88 -13.28 5.93
CA ALA A 221 -14.14 -12.83 5.36
C ALA A 221 -15.17 -12.51 6.45
N SER A 222 -15.22 -13.32 7.53
CA SER A 222 -16.08 -13.07 8.68
C SER A 222 -15.76 -11.78 9.44
N ILE A 223 -14.46 -11.40 9.47
CA ILE A 223 -13.98 -10.13 10.05
C ILE A 223 -14.26 -8.97 9.10
N LYS A 224 -14.08 -9.16 7.78
CA LYS A 224 -14.32 -8.16 6.74
C LYS A 224 -15.78 -7.72 6.65
N THR A 225 -16.71 -8.65 6.72
CA THR A 225 -18.15 -8.40 6.56
C THR A 225 -18.70 -7.28 7.45
N PRO A 226 -18.52 -7.27 8.78
CA PRO A 226 -19.00 -6.17 9.62
C PRO A 226 -18.29 -4.83 9.34
N LEU A 227 -17.04 -4.85 8.91
CA LEU A 227 -16.29 -3.64 8.51
C LEU A 227 -16.87 -3.03 7.24
N LEU A 228 -17.13 -3.86 6.21
CA LEU A 228 -17.80 -3.43 4.97
C LEU A 228 -19.17 -2.85 5.24
N LEU A 229 -19.95 -3.48 6.11
CA LEU A 229 -21.26 -2.98 6.49
C LEU A 229 -21.17 -1.62 7.18
N ASN A 230 -20.23 -1.42 8.09
CA ASN A 230 -20.04 -0.14 8.76
C ASN A 230 -19.54 0.95 7.79
N TYR A 231 -18.63 0.61 6.91
CA TYR A 231 -18.18 1.48 5.82
C TYR A 231 -19.35 1.88 4.92
N ALA A 232 -20.13 0.91 4.43
CA ALA A 232 -21.33 1.16 3.63
C ALA A 232 -22.36 2.07 4.34
N GLN A 233 -22.48 1.97 5.67
CA GLN A 233 -23.36 2.85 6.42
C GLN A 233 -22.88 4.30 6.40
N CYS A 234 -21.58 4.55 6.54
CA CYS A 234 -21.03 5.90 6.43
C CYS A 234 -21.23 6.47 5.02
N ARG A 235 -21.00 5.66 3.98
CA ARG A 235 -21.23 6.06 2.57
C ARG A 235 -22.71 6.34 2.29
N LEU A 236 -23.63 5.57 2.90
CA LEU A 236 -25.06 5.81 2.79
C LEU A 236 -25.46 7.18 3.38
N ILE A 237 -24.90 7.53 4.53
CA ILE A 237 -25.10 8.84 5.16
C ILE A 237 -24.53 9.97 4.29
N ALA A 238 -23.40 9.74 3.63
CA ALA A 238 -22.77 10.67 2.70
C ALA A 238 -23.52 10.79 1.34
N GLY A 239 -24.52 9.92 1.06
CA GLY A 239 -25.27 9.93 -0.19
C GLY A 239 -24.55 9.24 -1.36
N ASP A 240 -23.47 8.50 -1.11
CA ASP A 240 -22.76 7.73 -2.15
C ASP A 240 -23.42 6.35 -2.32
N TYR A 241 -24.54 6.35 -2.99
CA TYR A 241 -25.38 5.16 -3.13
C TYR A 241 -24.73 4.04 -3.94
N TYR A 242 -23.93 4.36 -4.96
CA TYR A 242 -23.30 3.34 -5.80
C TYR A 242 -22.23 2.56 -5.03
N ALA A 243 -21.40 3.22 -4.23
CA ALA A 243 -20.45 2.54 -3.36
C ALA A 243 -21.15 1.64 -2.33
N VAL A 244 -22.28 2.08 -1.78
CA VAL A 244 -23.09 1.24 -0.85
C VAL A 244 -23.59 -0.01 -1.54
N ILE A 245 -24.12 0.09 -2.78
CA ILE A 245 -24.62 -1.05 -3.54
C ILE A 245 -23.49 -2.05 -3.78
N GLU A 246 -22.31 -1.58 -4.19
CA GLU A 246 -21.13 -2.41 -4.46
C GLU A 246 -20.71 -3.20 -3.20
N HIS A 247 -20.49 -2.52 -2.07
CA HIS A 247 -20.06 -3.19 -0.84
C HIS A 247 -21.12 -4.10 -0.24
N CYS A 248 -22.42 -3.75 -0.35
CA CYS A 248 -23.48 -4.65 0.07
C CYS A 248 -23.60 -5.88 -0.85
N ASN A 249 -23.35 -5.75 -2.17
CA ASN A 249 -23.29 -6.89 -3.08
C ASN A 249 -22.17 -7.87 -2.68
N GLU A 250 -21.00 -7.35 -2.32
CA GLU A 250 -19.90 -8.18 -1.84
C GLU A 250 -20.29 -8.97 -0.59
N VAL A 251 -20.91 -8.31 0.40
CA VAL A 251 -21.41 -9.00 1.60
C VAL A 251 -22.45 -10.05 1.24
N LEU A 252 -23.38 -9.76 0.34
CA LEU A 252 -24.45 -10.69 -0.06
C LEU A 252 -23.98 -11.83 -0.93
N THR A 253 -22.79 -11.73 -1.54
CA THR A 253 -22.14 -12.85 -2.20
C THR A 253 -21.65 -13.90 -1.18
N LEU A 254 -21.21 -13.47 0.00
CA LEU A 254 -20.74 -14.33 1.09
C LEU A 254 -21.91 -14.81 1.97
N ASP A 255 -22.85 -13.93 2.27
CA ASP A 255 -24.04 -14.20 3.09
C ASP A 255 -25.29 -13.61 2.42
N PRO A 256 -25.97 -14.38 1.53
CA PRO A 256 -27.16 -13.92 0.82
C PRO A 256 -28.35 -13.56 1.74
N ARG A 257 -28.30 -13.97 3.01
CA ARG A 257 -29.34 -13.71 3.99
C ARG A 257 -28.98 -12.58 4.98
N ASN A 258 -27.98 -11.79 4.69
CA ASN A 258 -27.57 -10.68 5.56
C ASN A 258 -28.58 -9.54 5.54
N VAL A 259 -29.41 -9.47 6.55
CA VAL A 259 -30.49 -8.48 6.67
C VAL A 259 -29.99 -7.04 6.62
N LYS A 260 -28.83 -6.76 7.25
CA LYS A 260 -28.24 -5.40 7.25
C LYS A 260 -27.76 -4.99 5.87
N ALA A 261 -27.17 -5.93 5.12
CA ALA A 261 -26.73 -5.68 3.75
C ALA A 261 -27.93 -5.42 2.83
N LEU A 262 -28.95 -6.28 2.86
CA LEU A 262 -30.19 -6.10 2.09
C LEU A 262 -30.84 -4.75 2.39
N PHE A 263 -31.02 -4.41 3.66
CA PHE A 263 -31.67 -3.16 4.05
C PHE A 263 -30.87 -1.92 3.61
N ARG A 264 -29.53 -1.92 3.76
CA ARG A 264 -28.69 -0.81 3.33
C ARG A 264 -28.65 -0.68 1.81
N ARG A 265 -28.60 -1.81 1.08
CA ARG A 265 -28.67 -1.82 -0.37
C ARG A 265 -30.02 -1.32 -0.88
N ALA A 266 -31.11 -1.70 -0.23
CA ALA A 266 -32.44 -1.18 -0.52
C ALA A 266 -32.49 0.35 -0.39
N LYS A 267 -31.97 0.91 0.70
CA LYS A 267 -31.89 2.36 0.90
C LYS A 267 -31.03 3.05 -0.15
N ALA A 268 -29.91 2.43 -0.53
CA ALA A 268 -29.05 2.96 -1.59
C ALA A 268 -29.73 2.90 -2.95
N HIS A 269 -30.45 1.81 -3.27
CA HIS A 269 -31.25 1.74 -4.49
C HIS A 269 -32.37 2.78 -4.52
N ALA A 270 -33.05 3.04 -3.40
CA ALA A 270 -34.03 4.11 -3.31
C ALA A 270 -33.40 5.49 -3.57
N GLY A 271 -32.25 5.78 -2.94
CA GLY A 271 -31.52 7.03 -3.16
C GLY A 271 -30.98 7.20 -4.58
N ALA A 272 -30.52 6.12 -5.22
CA ALA A 272 -30.04 6.09 -6.60
C ALA A 272 -31.20 6.03 -7.63
N TRP A 273 -32.44 6.11 -7.18
CA TRP A 273 -33.63 6.00 -8.00
C TRP A 273 -33.77 4.69 -8.78
N ASN A 274 -33.50 3.57 -8.10
CA ASN A 274 -33.77 2.21 -8.58
C ASN A 274 -34.93 1.58 -7.81
N PRO A 275 -36.20 2.04 -7.97
CA PRO A 275 -37.32 1.70 -7.08
C PRO A 275 -37.66 0.21 -7.10
N ALA A 276 -37.48 -0.47 -8.24
CA ALA A 276 -37.76 -1.91 -8.36
C ALA A 276 -36.81 -2.75 -7.51
N GLN A 277 -35.50 -2.44 -7.56
CA GLN A 277 -34.47 -3.11 -6.77
C GLN A 277 -34.63 -2.80 -5.26
N ALA A 278 -34.91 -1.52 -4.94
CA ALA A 278 -35.16 -1.12 -3.57
C ALA A 278 -36.32 -1.92 -2.93
N ARG A 279 -37.46 -2.04 -3.64
CA ARG A 279 -38.62 -2.81 -3.17
C ARG A 279 -38.28 -4.28 -2.95
N ARG A 280 -37.56 -4.91 -3.87
CA ARG A 280 -37.14 -6.30 -3.74
C ARG A 280 -36.32 -6.51 -2.48
N ASP A 281 -35.25 -5.73 -2.30
CA ASP A 281 -34.34 -5.87 -1.17
C ASP A 281 -35.05 -5.56 0.18
N PHE A 282 -35.98 -4.60 0.23
CA PHE A 282 -36.79 -4.35 1.42
C PHE A 282 -37.72 -5.52 1.78
N ILE A 283 -38.34 -6.16 0.79
CA ILE A 283 -39.19 -7.33 0.97
C ILE A 283 -38.35 -8.52 1.44
N ASP A 284 -37.20 -8.75 0.83
CA ASP A 284 -36.30 -9.84 1.22
C ASP A 284 -35.79 -9.63 2.66
N ALA A 285 -35.39 -8.40 3.03
CA ALA A 285 -34.99 -8.08 4.39
C ALA A 285 -36.13 -8.31 5.41
N LEU A 286 -37.35 -7.91 5.07
CA LEU A 286 -38.56 -8.12 5.91
C LEU A 286 -38.88 -9.61 6.05
N GLY A 287 -38.71 -10.40 5.00
CA GLY A 287 -38.93 -11.86 5.04
C GLY A 287 -37.95 -12.57 5.98
N LEU A 288 -36.75 -12.00 6.19
CA LEU A 288 -35.72 -12.53 7.09
C LEU A 288 -35.88 -12.01 8.53
N ASP A 289 -36.31 -10.75 8.68
CA ASP A 289 -36.49 -10.09 9.98
C ASP A 289 -37.83 -9.34 10.02
N GLY A 290 -38.82 -9.97 10.60
CA GLY A 290 -40.19 -9.41 10.77
C GLY A 290 -40.26 -8.16 11.65
N THR A 291 -39.20 -7.86 12.44
CA THR A 291 -39.18 -6.64 13.29
C THR A 291 -39.05 -5.37 12.44
N LEU A 292 -38.60 -5.49 11.19
CA LEU A 292 -38.48 -4.38 10.26
C LEU A 292 -39.78 -3.91 9.62
N LYS A 293 -40.93 -4.56 9.92
CA LYS A 293 -42.23 -4.32 9.27
C LYS A 293 -42.63 -2.85 9.20
N SER A 294 -42.56 -2.14 10.32
CA SER A 294 -42.94 -0.72 10.37
C SER A 294 -41.97 0.17 9.57
N THR A 295 -40.68 -0.12 9.66
CA THR A 295 -39.64 0.63 8.97
C THR A 295 -39.71 0.41 7.45
N VAL A 296 -39.84 -0.85 7.02
CA VAL A 296 -39.96 -1.20 5.59
C VAL A 296 -41.24 -0.60 4.99
N ALA A 297 -42.38 -0.66 5.71
CA ALA A 297 -43.62 -0.05 5.23
C ALA A 297 -43.49 1.48 5.00
N ARG A 298 -42.78 2.17 5.88
CA ARG A 298 -42.51 3.61 5.71
C ARG A 298 -41.60 3.87 4.49
N GLU A 299 -40.53 3.10 4.31
CA GLU A 299 -39.62 3.29 3.15
C GLU A 299 -40.31 2.97 1.82
N LEU A 300 -41.13 1.91 1.78
CA LEU A 300 -41.91 1.57 0.59
C LEU A 300 -42.91 2.65 0.21
N LYS A 301 -43.62 3.20 1.21
CA LYS A 301 -44.53 4.31 1.01
C LYS A 301 -43.82 5.55 0.45
N ALA A 302 -42.66 5.90 0.99
CA ALA A 302 -41.84 7.01 0.49
C ALA A 302 -41.42 6.81 -0.99
N ILE A 303 -41.09 5.58 -1.37
CA ILE A 303 -40.77 5.26 -2.79
C ILE A 303 -42.03 5.43 -3.67
N GLU A 304 -43.21 5.03 -3.21
CA GLU A 304 -44.47 5.17 -3.94
C GLU A 304 -44.87 6.62 -4.13
N GLU A 305 -44.77 7.44 -3.09
CA GLU A 305 -45.04 8.87 -3.15
C GLU A 305 -44.08 9.57 -4.16
N GLN A 306 -42.78 9.31 -4.07
CA GLN A 306 -41.80 9.86 -4.99
C GLN A 306 -42.05 9.44 -6.45
N GLN A 307 -42.43 8.18 -6.66
CA GLN A 307 -42.76 7.68 -8.00
C GLN A 307 -44.01 8.34 -8.56
N HIS A 308 -45.00 8.57 -7.72
CA HIS A 308 -46.23 9.28 -8.11
C HIS A 308 -45.92 10.74 -8.53
N GLU A 309 -45.15 11.45 -7.71
CA GLU A 309 -44.75 12.83 -7.99
C GLU A 309 -44.03 12.95 -9.33
N ARG A 310 -43.06 12.06 -9.61
CA ARG A 310 -42.32 12.05 -10.86
C ARG A 310 -43.23 11.76 -12.05
N ASN A 311 -44.11 10.78 -11.94
CA ASN A 311 -45.06 10.46 -12.98
C ASN A 311 -46.00 11.66 -13.33
N VAL A 312 -46.36 12.44 -12.30
CA VAL A 312 -47.16 13.69 -12.53
C VAL A 312 -46.32 14.74 -13.25
N GLN A 313 -45.07 14.94 -12.81
CA GLN A 313 -44.16 15.89 -13.46
C GLN A 313 -43.88 15.52 -14.91
N ASP A 314 -43.63 14.24 -15.18
CA ASP A 314 -43.38 13.74 -16.53
C ASP A 314 -44.61 13.96 -17.46
N ARG A 315 -45.82 13.72 -16.93
CA ARG A 315 -47.07 14.04 -17.70
C ARG A 315 -47.19 15.53 -18.04
N ILE A 316 -46.92 16.39 -17.05
CA ILE A 316 -46.97 17.86 -17.27
C ILE A 316 -45.88 18.28 -18.29
N HIS A 317 -44.69 17.66 -18.20
CA HIS A 317 -43.62 17.97 -19.16
C HIS A 317 -43.97 17.51 -20.58
N MET A 318 -44.51 16.29 -20.70
CA MET A 318 -44.97 15.78 -22.02
C MET A 318 -46.11 16.62 -22.62
N GLN A 319 -47.06 17.08 -21.80
CA GLN A 319 -48.16 17.96 -22.26
C GLN A 319 -47.67 19.33 -22.76
N LYS A 320 -46.49 19.79 -22.35
CA LYS A 320 -45.92 21.06 -22.84
C LYS A 320 -45.10 20.91 -24.12
N LEU A 321 -44.80 19.67 -24.53
CA LEU A 321 -44.04 19.38 -25.75
C LEU A 321 -44.93 19.17 -26.97
N PHE A 322 -46.21 19.01 -26.76
CA PHE A 322 -47.27 18.89 -27.78
C PHE A 322 -48.28 20.01 -27.61
#